data_d0db4687eb5666d26b1ab1e5c7215718
#
_entry.id   d0db4687eb5666d26b1ab1e5c7215718
#
_cell.length_a   1.000
_cell.length_b   1.000
_cell.length_c   1.000
_cell.angle_alpha   90.00
_cell.angle_beta   90.00
_cell.angle_gamma   90.00
#
_symmetry.space_group_name_H-M   'P 1'
#
loop_
_entity.id
_entity.type
_entity.pdbx_description
1 polymer ?
#
loop_
_entity_poly.entity_id
_entity_poly.type
_entity_poly.pdbx_seq_one_letter_code
_entity_poly.pdbx_strand_id
1 'polypeptide(L)'
;MVIASSTDNGKTFSDPVRIAEDNFEFAGCVHVGAPMEIDSKGNLHTVWYTGKEGAPGMYYSTSTDNGKTFSEPIKILVSDWIPPQRIFLTIDDNDRVWVTWEDATCLSTNDRTWRYGDTQAMIYTAHIHDGELTRSETPINTNESKSLTAIESAQGIVSIVWTEKDNSIMLASNQQ
;
A
#
# COMPACT_ATOMS: atom_id res chain seq x y z
N MET A 1 -3.62 11.53 -6.84
CA MET A 1 -2.80 10.51 -7.53
C MET A 1 -3.28 10.34 -8.95
N VAL A 2 -2.35 10.14 -9.91
CA VAL A 2 -2.67 9.94 -11.33
C VAL A 2 -1.89 8.76 -11.90
N ILE A 3 -2.42 8.16 -12.98
CA ILE A 3 -1.78 7.12 -13.78
C ILE A 3 -1.68 7.58 -15.22
N ALA A 4 -0.63 7.16 -15.92
CA ALA A 4 -0.50 7.25 -17.37
C ALA A 4 -0.04 5.91 -17.92
N SER A 5 -0.48 5.53 -19.11
CA SER A 5 -0.17 4.26 -19.75
C SER A 5 0.57 4.45 -21.05
N SER A 6 1.38 3.46 -21.46
CA SER A 6 2.07 3.39 -22.73
C SER A 6 1.64 2.15 -23.49
N THR A 7 1.45 2.29 -24.81
CA THR A 7 1.15 1.18 -25.73
C THR A 7 2.29 0.92 -26.72
N ASP A 8 3.41 1.63 -26.59
CA ASP A 8 4.55 1.60 -27.51
C ASP A 8 5.89 1.30 -26.82
N ASN A 9 5.85 0.49 -25.77
CA ASN A 9 7.00 0.10 -24.94
C ASN A 9 7.67 1.30 -24.22
N GLY A 10 6.86 2.23 -23.71
CA GLY A 10 7.35 3.36 -22.91
C GLY A 10 7.90 4.53 -23.70
N LYS A 11 7.71 4.57 -25.04
CA LYS A 11 8.18 5.70 -25.87
C LYS A 11 7.30 6.93 -25.71
N THR A 12 5.99 6.71 -25.59
CA THR A 12 5.01 7.76 -25.33
C THR A 12 4.03 7.32 -24.24
N PHE A 13 3.42 8.27 -23.55
CA PHE A 13 2.43 8.02 -22.52
C PHE A 13 1.13 8.77 -22.82
N SER A 14 0.01 8.20 -22.37
CA SER A 14 -1.31 8.84 -22.42
C SER A 14 -1.34 10.10 -21.56
N ASP A 15 -2.39 10.91 -21.76
CA ASP A 15 -2.75 11.92 -20.77
C ASP A 15 -2.99 11.26 -19.40
N PRO A 16 -2.61 11.93 -18.30
CA PRO A 16 -2.81 11.41 -16.97
C PRO A 16 -4.29 11.27 -16.60
N VAL A 17 -4.67 10.12 -16.04
CA VAL A 17 -6.01 9.84 -15.50
C VAL A 17 -5.94 9.89 -13.98
N ARG A 18 -6.89 10.56 -13.32
CA ARG A 18 -7.00 10.56 -11.87
C ARG A 18 -7.55 9.25 -11.36
N ILE A 19 -6.91 8.70 -10.32
CA ILE A 19 -7.39 7.50 -9.63
C ILE A 19 -8.59 7.84 -8.74
N ALA A 20 -8.55 9.01 -8.07
CA ALA A 20 -9.64 9.50 -7.24
C ALA A 20 -9.62 11.02 -7.14
N GLU A 21 -10.79 11.59 -6.88
CA GLU A 21 -10.96 13.02 -6.59
C GLU A 21 -10.84 13.25 -5.07
N ASP A 22 -9.62 13.44 -4.58
CA ASP A 22 -9.35 13.64 -3.16
C ASP A 22 -8.95 15.08 -2.80
N ASN A 23 -8.70 15.91 -3.82
CA ASN A 23 -8.32 17.32 -3.67
C ASN A 23 -7.15 17.55 -2.69
N PHE A 24 -6.28 16.54 -2.56
CA PHE A 24 -5.14 16.59 -1.67
C PHE A 24 -3.89 17.04 -2.43
N GLU A 25 -3.30 18.14 -1.98
CA GLU A 25 -1.99 18.60 -2.42
C GLU A 25 -0.94 18.26 -1.36
N PHE A 26 0.02 17.44 -1.74
CA PHE A 26 1.10 17.03 -0.85
C PHE A 26 2.15 18.14 -0.75
N ALA A 27 2.25 18.76 0.41
CA ALA A 27 3.27 19.75 0.70
C ALA A 27 4.52 19.06 1.24
N GLY A 28 5.45 18.70 0.39
CA GLY A 28 6.70 18.06 0.79
C GLY A 28 7.30 17.13 -0.25
N CYS A 29 8.24 16.29 0.17
CA CYS A 29 8.83 15.28 -0.68
C CYS A 29 8.01 13.98 -0.63
N VAL A 30 7.49 13.53 -1.76
CA VAL A 30 6.72 12.28 -1.84
C VAL A 30 7.67 11.10 -1.79
N HIS A 31 7.74 10.43 -0.66
CA HIS A 31 8.57 9.23 -0.48
C HIS A 31 7.79 7.93 -0.66
N VAL A 32 6.46 8.00 -0.70
CA VAL A 32 5.59 6.84 -0.84
C VAL A 32 4.87 6.94 -2.17
N GLY A 33 5.20 6.04 -3.10
CA GLY A 33 4.48 5.87 -4.35
C GLY A 33 3.13 5.19 -4.14
N ALA A 34 2.35 5.08 -5.20
CA ALA A 34 1.19 4.21 -5.27
C ALA A 34 1.61 2.89 -5.93
N PRO A 35 1.82 1.81 -5.18
CA PRO A 35 2.08 0.52 -5.79
C PRO A 35 0.89 0.10 -6.64
N MET A 36 1.17 -0.58 -7.76
CA MET A 36 0.18 -1.05 -8.71
C MET A 36 0.56 -2.41 -9.24
N GLU A 37 -0.44 -3.28 -9.36
CA GLU A 37 -0.32 -4.61 -9.93
C GLU A 37 -1.47 -4.91 -10.89
N ILE A 38 -1.30 -5.94 -11.72
CA ILE A 38 -2.30 -6.40 -12.70
C ILE A 38 -2.69 -7.83 -12.35
N ASP A 39 -4.01 -8.09 -12.23
CA ASP A 39 -4.53 -9.43 -11.98
C ASP A 39 -4.53 -10.32 -13.24
N SER A 40 -4.95 -11.58 -13.09
CA SER A 40 -5.01 -12.56 -14.19
C SER A 40 -5.99 -12.17 -15.32
N LYS A 41 -6.94 -11.27 -15.03
CA LYS A 41 -7.95 -10.76 -15.98
C LYS A 41 -7.53 -9.48 -16.67
N GLY A 42 -6.37 -8.91 -16.28
CA GLY A 42 -5.86 -7.65 -16.80
C GLY A 42 -6.40 -6.41 -16.07
N ASN A 43 -7.06 -6.55 -14.94
CA ASN A 43 -7.49 -5.42 -14.15
C ASN A 43 -6.30 -4.81 -13.39
N LEU A 44 -6.28 -3.49 -13.31
CA LEU A 44 -5.29 -2.74 -12.54
C LEU A 44 -5.77 -2.59 -11.10
N HIS A 45 -4.88 -2.82 -10.15
CA HIS A 45 -5.10 -2.64 -8.72
C HIS A 45 -4.07 -1.68 -8.17
N THR A 46 -4.50 -0.70 -7.38
CA THR A 46 -3.58 0.29 -6.80
C THR A 46 -3.99 0.68 -5.40
N VAL A 47 -2.99 1.01 -4.60
CA VAL A 47 -3.15 1.54 -3.24
C VAL A 47 -2.40 2.85 -3.14
N TRP A 48 -2.98 3.85 -2.50
CA TRP A 48 -2.32 5.13 -2.28
C TRP A 48 -2.70 5.76 -0.94
N TYR A 49 -1.83 6.62 -0.48
CA TYR A 49 -2.12 7.50 0.64
C TYR A 49 -2.67 8.84 0.16
N THR A 50 -3.64 9.36 0.88
CA THR A 50 -4.10 10.74 0.76
C THR A 50 -4.26 11.40 2.11
N GLY A 51 -3.85 12.65 2.23
CA GLY A 51 -4.09 13.49 3.41
C GLY A 51 -5.35 14.32 3.29
N LYS A 52 -6.35 13.87 2.51
CA LYS A 52 -7.60 14.64 2.30
C LYS A 52 -8.27 15.01 3.61
N GLU A 53 -8.84 16.20 3.64
CA GLU A 53 -9.55 16.69 4.81
C GLU A 53 -10.69 15.78 5.24
N GLY A 54 -10.80 15.52 6.54
CA GLY A 54 -11.84 14.70 7.15
C GLY A 54 -11.65 13.17 7.02
N ALA A 55 -10.77 12.70 6.13
CA ALA A 55 -10.50 11.27 6.00
C ALA A 55 -9.12 10.99 5.41
N PRO A 56 -8.03 11.46 6.04
CA PRO A 56 -6.69 11.09 5.61
C PRO A 56 -6.45 9.61 5.84
N GLY A 57 -5.69 8.96 4.96
CA GLY A 57 -5.42 7.54 5.10
C GLY A 57 -4.99 6.85 3.82
N MET A 58 -5.11 5.54 3.84
CA MET A 58 -4.74 4.66 2.75
C MET A 58 -5.99 4.08 2.09
N TYR A 59 -6.01 4.13 0.78
CA TYR A 59 -7.15 3.74 -0.05
C TYR A 59 -6.72 2.79 -1.16
N TYR A 60 -7.65 1.96 -1.56
CA TYR A 60 -7.52 1.05 -2.70
C TYR A 60 -8.56 1.36 -3.76
N SER A 61 -8.20 1.16 -5.02
CA SER A 61 -9.12 1.21 -6.16
C SER A 61 -8.66 0.26 -7.26
N THR A 62 -9.58 -0.13 -8.13
CA THR A 62 -9.32 -1.00 -9.28
C THR A 62 -9.86 -0.38 -10.56
N SER A 63 -9.21 -0.71 -11.69
CA SER A 63 -9.66 -0.36 -13.03
C SER A 63 -9.80 -1.63 -13.86
N THR A 64 -10.94 -1.77 -14.53
CA THR A 64 -11.25 -2.89 -15.45
C THR A 64 -11.22 -2.48 -16.92
N ASP A 65 -10.76 -1.26 -17.22
CA ASP A 65 -10.76 -0.67 -18.55
C ASP A 65 -9.39 -0.11 -18.97
N ASN A 66 -8.32 -0.75 -18.50
CA ASN A 66 -6.92 -0.37 -18.74
C ASN A 66 -6.57 1.04 -18.22
N GLY A 67 -7.06 1.40 -17.04
CA GLY A 67 -6.72 2.65 -16.36
C GLY A 67 -7.46 3.89 -16.87
N LYS A 68 -8.55 3.73 -17.64
CA LYS A 68 -9.35 4.86 -18.10
C LYS A 68 -10.28 5.38 -17.03
N THR A 69 -10.83 4.47 -16.21
CA THR A 69 -11.63 4.80 -15.03
C THR A 69 -11.28 3.90 -13.86
N PHE A 70 -11.57 4.36 -12.66
CA PHE A 70 -11.30 3.63 -11.42
C PHE A 70 -12.58 3.49 -10.59
N SER A 71 -12.67 2.42 -9.82
CA SER A 71 -13.76 2.18 -8.88
C SER A 71 -13.77 3.23 -7.76
N GLU A 72 -14.90 3.34 -7.06
CA GLU A 72 -14.94 4.08 -5.81
C GLU A 72 -13.90 3.54 -4.83
N PRO A 73 -13.15 4.42 -4.15
CA PRO A 73 -12.07 4.01 -3.26
C PRO A 73 -12.55 3.24 -2.04
N ILE A 74 -11.93 2.09 -1.77
CA ILE A 74 -12.10 1.33 -0.52
C ILE A 74 -11.08 1.84 0.49
N LYS A 75 -11.54 2.18 1.70
CA LYS A 75 -10.67 2.63 2.79
C LYS A 75 -9.97 1.43 3.42
N ILE A 76 -8.64 1.38 3.34
CA ILE A 76 -7.83 0.36 4.03
C ILE A 76 -7.49 0.83 5.44
N LEU A 77 -7.04 2.07 5.57
CA LEU A 77 -6.64 2.69 6.83
C LEU A 77 -7.10 4.15 6.85
N VAL A 78 -7.67 4.58 7.96
CA VAL A 78 -7.86 6.01 8.24
C VAL A 78 -6.91 6.38 9.37
N SER A 79 -6.05 7.35 9.11
CA SER A 79 -5.06 7.82 10.06
C SER A 79 -4.96 9.33 9.97
N ASP A 80 -5.08 10.00 11.09
CA ASP A 80 -5.20 11.46 11.16
C ASP A 80 -3.85 12.19 11.27
N TRP A 81 -2.70 11.50 11.29
CA TRP A 81 -1.45 12.20 11.54
C TRP A 81 -0.18 11.66 10.84
N ILE A 82 -0.02 10.37 10.59
CA ILE A 82 1.15 9.83 9.90
C ILE A 82 0.72 8.99 8.69
N PRO A 83 1.21 9.32 7.49
CA PRO A 83 1.00 8.45 6.34
C PRO A 83 1.68 7.11 6.59
N PRO A 84 1.04 5.99 6.23
CA PRO A 84 1.69 4.70 6.26
C PRO A 84 2.94 4.75 5.39
N GLN A 85 4.00 4.17 5.91
CA GLN A 85 5.28 4.10 5.22
C GLN A 85 5.36 2.79 4.45
N ARG A 86 6.12 2.81 3.34
CA ARG A 86 6.45 1.61 2.59
C ARG A 86 5.25 0.71 2.33
N ILE A 87 4.30 1.26 1.59
CA ILE A 87 3.14 0.51 1.13
C ILE A 87 3.58 -0.39 -0.01
N PHE A 88 3.30 -1.68 0.10
CA PHE A 88 3.52 -2.67 -0.94
C PHE A 88 2.22 -3.39 -1.26
N LEU A 89 2.14 -3.89 -2.49
CA LEU A 89 1.00 -4.62 -3.01
C LEU A 89 1.50 -5.80 -3.84
N THR A 90 0.83 -6.93 -3.76
CA THR A 90 0.97 -8.08 -4.66
C THR A 90 -0.38 -8.77 -4.86
N ILE A 91 -0.48 -9.60 -5.90
CA ILE A 91 -1.69 -10.36 -6.22
C ILE A 91 -1.35 -11.84 -6.20
N ASP A 92 -2.15 -12.66 -5.51
CA ASP A 92 -1.96 -14.10 -5.46
C ASP A 92 -2.65 -14.83 -6.64
N ASP A 93 -2.40 -16.14 -6.75
CA ASP A 93 -2.92 -16.99 -7.83
C ASP A 93 -4.47 -17.08 -7.86
N ASN A 94 -5.16 -16.56 -6.85
CA ASN A 94 -6.62 -16.49 -6.76
C ASN A 94 -7.15 -15.07 -7.04
N ASP A 95 -6.35 -14.20 -7.64
CA ASP A 95 -6.67 -12.78 -7.87
C ASP A 95 -7.00 -12.01 -6.56
N ARG A 96 -6.49 -12.47 -5.41
CA ARG A 96 -6.61 -11.76 -4.16
C ARG A 96 -5.49 -10.73 -4.07
N VAL A 97 -5.86 -9.48 -3.86
CA VAL A 97 -4.92 -8.37 -3.71
C VAL A 97 -4.45 -8.30 -2.26
N TRP A 98 -3.17 -8.46 -2.03
CA TRP A 98 -2.53 -8.34 -0.72
C TRP A 98 -1.82 -7.00 -0.60
N VAL A 99 -2.03 -6.33 0.52
CA VAL A 99 -1.41 -5.05 0.84
C VAL A 99 -0.72 -5.16 2.18
N THR A 100 0.51 -4.66 2.25
CA THR A 100 1.23 -4.53 3.52
C THR A 100 1.81 -3.14 3.66
N TRP A 101 1.89 -2.64 4.90
CA TRP A 101 2.42 -1.31 5.18
C TRP A 101 3.03 -1.25 6.58
N GLU A 102 3.91 -0.28 6.76
CA GLU A 102 4.39 0.12 8.08
C GLU A 102 3.46 1.17 8.66
N ASP A 103 2.96 0.90 9.86
CA ASP A 103 2.05 1.78 10.60
C ASP A 103 2.71 2.21 11.91
N ALA A 104 2.92 3.50 12.06
CA ALA A 104 3.47 4.11 13.26
C ALA A 104 2.39 4.70 14.19
N THR A 105 1.13 4.55 13.88
CA THR A 105 0.00 5.13 14.66
C THR A 105 -0.14 4.50 16.04
N CYS A 106 0.39 3.31 16.26
CA CYS A 106 0.43 2.65 17.56
C CYS A 106 1.43 3.29 18.53
N LEU A 107 2.32 4.16 18.04
CA LEU A 107 3.33 4.81 18.87
C LEU A 107 2.71 6.03 19.56
N SER A 108 2.56 5.95 20.87
CA SER A 108 2.06 7.03 21.72
C SER A 108 3.09 8.15 21.89
N THR A 109 3.58 8.72 20.83
CA THR A 109 4.47 9.88 20.92
C THR A 109 3.69 11.15 20.66
N ASN A 110 3.71 12.06 21.62
CA ASN A 110 3.28 13.47 21.43
C ASN A 110 4.20 14.21 20.47
N ASP A 111 5.28 13.59 20.02
CA ASP A 111 6.23 14.14 19.09
C ASP A 111 5.84 13.78 17.66
N ARG A 112 5.14 14.68 17.00
CA ARG A 112 4.76 14.59 15.59
C ARG A 112 5.91 14.89 14.64
N THR A 113 7.13 15.03 15.13
CA THR A 113 8.33 15.19 14.30
C THR A 113 8.81 13.83 13.84
N TRP A 114 8.16 13.32 12.82
CA TRP A 114 8.62 12.11 12.15
C TRP A 114 9.97 12.36 11.46
N ARG A 115 10.98 11.57 11.81
CA ARG A 115 12.26 11.55 11.10
C ARG A 115 12.41 10.21 10.40
N TYR A 116 12.71 10.27 9.11
CA TYR A 116 13.04 9.08 8.33
C TYR A 116 14.17 8.30 9.02
N GLY A 117 13.94 7.04 9.40
CA GLY A 117 14.93 6.19 10.05
C GLY A 117 14.76 5.99 11.56
N ASP A 118 13.99 6.82 12.25
CA ASP A 118 13.74 6.68 13.70
C ASP A 118 12.40 6.00 14.02
N THR A 119 11.64 5.60 13.00
CA THR A 119 10.30 5.05 13.19
C THR A 119 10.36 3.60 13.60
N GLN A 120 9.84 3.38 14.76
CA GLN A 120 9.40 2.09 15.25
C GLN A 120 8.02 1.82 14.67
N ALA A 121 7.95 1.09 13.59
CA ALA A 121 6.69 0.80 12.92
C ALA A 121 6.29 -0.65 13.13
N MET A 122 4.99 -0.86 13.23
CA MET A 122 4.39 -2.19 13.20
C MET A 122 3.90 -2.47 11.79
N ILE A 123 4.04 -3.72 11.35
CA ILE A 123 3.66 -4.14 10.00
C ILE A 123 2.28 -4.77 10.05
N TYR A 124 1.39 -4.21 9.27
CA TYR A 124 0.02 -4.72 9.10
C TYR A 124 -0.19 -5.21 7.67
N THR A 125 -1.18 -6.07 7.52
CA THR A 125 -1.62 -6.60 6.24
C THR A 125 -3.11 -6.44 6.06
N ALA A 126 -3.53 -6.36 4.81
CA ALA A 126 -4.91 -6.50 4.41
C ALA A 126 -4.95 -7.29 3.10
N HIS A 127 -6.09 -7.91 2.81
CA HIS A 127 -6.36 -8.39 1.48
C HIS A 127 -7.75 -7.96 1.01
N ILE A 128 -7.86 -7.78 -0.30
CA ILE A 128 -9.12 -7.47 -0.98
C ILE A 128 -9.42 -8.61 -1.94
N HIS A 129 -10.63 -9.14 -1.87
CA HIS A 129 -11.13 -10.16 -2.76
C HIS A 129 -12.61 -9.92 -3.03
N ASP A 130 -13.01 -9.92 -4.30
CA ASP A 130 -14.38 -9.62 -4.74
C ASP A 130 -14.95 -8.31 -4.15
N GLY A 131 -14.10 -7.30 -3.97
CA GLY A 131 -14.48 -6.01 -3.40
C GLY A 131 -14.60 -5.99 -1.87
N GLU A 132 -14.40 -7.12 -1.20
CA GLU A 132 -14.41 -7.20 0.25
C GLU A 132 -12.99 -7.04 0.82
N LEU A 133 -12.85 -6.15 1.80
CA LEU A 133 -11.62 -5.90 2.52
C LEU A 133 -11.58 -6.71 3.81
N THR A 134 -10.52 -7.49 3.99
CA THR A 134 -10.16 -8.11 5.26
C THR A 134 -8.82 -7.56 5.71
N ARG A 135 -8.76 -7.00 6.92
CA ARG A 135 -7.55 -6.42 7.51
C ARG A 135 -7.12 -7.24 8.73
N SER A 136 -5.81 -7.42 8.92
CA SER A 136 -5.27 -7.98 10.16
C SER A 136 -5.57 -7.04 11.34
N GLU A 137 -6.07 -7.58 12.44
CA GLU A 137 -6.31 -6.81 13.67
C GLU A 137 -5.01 -6.57 14.46
N THR A 138 -4.04 -7.45 14.28
CA THR A 138 -2.74 -7.41 14.96
C THR A 138 -1.62 -7.28 13.93
N PRO A 139 -0.49 -6.64 14.30
CA PRO A 139 0.68 -6.61 13.45
C PRO A 139 1.28 -8.00 13.26
N ILE A 140 1.99 -8.21 12.15
CA ILE A 140 2.68 -9.47 11.88
C ILE A 140 4.04 -9.58 12.58
N ASN A 141 4.65 -8.45 12.92
CA ASN A 141 5.91 -8.38 13.66
C ASN A 141 5.64 -8.22 15.17
N THR A 142 6.50 -8.81 15.97
CA THR A 142 6.45 -8.69 17.44
C THR A 142 7.41 -7.65 17.97
N ASN A 143 8.49 -7.40 17.24
CA ASN A 143 9.45 -6.35 17.51
C ASN A 143 9.28 -5.21 16.51
N GLU A 144 9.77 -4.05 16.88
CA GLU A 144 9.69 -2.87 16.01
C GLU A 144 10.42 -3.10 14.68
N SER A 145 9.73 -2.85 13.58
CA SER A 145 10.30 -2.88 12.24
C SER A 145 11.24 -1.70 12.04
N LYS A 146 12.40 -1.96 11.45
CA LYS A 146 13.29 -0.93 10.93
C LYS A 146 12.93 -0.61 9.47
N SER A 147 12.52 -1.60 8.72
CA SER A 147 12.26 -1.48 7.31
C SER A 147 11.43 -2.65 6.79
N LEU A 148 10.20 -2.38 6.37
CA LEU A 148 9.46 -3.28 5.50
C LEU A 148 10.14 -3.28 4.11
N THR A 149 10.43 -4.44 3.56
CA THR A 149 11.27 -4.57 2.38
C THR A 149 10.47 -4.97 1.14
N ALA A 150 9.63 -5.99 1.26
CA ALA A 150 8.86 -6.50 0.13
C ALA A 150 7.64 -7.30 0.57
N ILE A 151 6.69 -7.41 -0.33
CA ILE A 151 5.68 -8.47 -0.38
C ILE A 151 5.71 -9.07 -1.78
N GLU A 152 5.65 -10.39 -1.86
CA GLU A 152 5.65 -11.12 -3.13
C GLU A 152 4.68 -12.30 -3.05
N SER A 153 4.12 -12.66 -4.20
CA SER A 153 3.29 -13.85 -4.35
C SER A 153 3.87 -14.78 -5.40
N ALA A 154 4.01 -16.06 -5.05
CA ALA A 154 4.43 -17.09 -5.97
C ALA A 154 3.83 -18.43 -5.57
N GLN A 155 3.25 -19.16 -6.53
CA GLN A 155 2.69 -20.51 -6.32
C GLN A 155 1.69 -20.58 -5.16
N GLY A 156 0.83 -19.56 -5.04
CA GLY A 156 -0.19 -19.45 -3.99
C GLY A 156 0.34 -19.05 -2.61
N ILE A 157 1.65 -18.78 -2.50
CA ILE A 157 2.28 -18.36 -1.27
C ILE A 157 2.53 -16.86 -1.34
N VAL A 158 2.01 -16.13 -0.36
CA VAL A 158 2.33 -14.72 -0.14
C VAL A 158 3.39 -14.63 0.94
N SER A 159 4.49 -13.97 0.64
CA SER A 159 5.63 -13.81 1.54
C SER A 159 5.92 -12.33 1.79
N ILE A 160 6.16 -11.98 3.04
CA ILE A 160 6.47 -10.62 3.48
C ILE A 160 7.84 -10.64 4.15
N VAL A 161 8.72 -9.74 3.74
CA VAL A 161 10.09 -9.62 4.26
C VAL A 161 10.28 -8.26 4.89
N TRP A 162 10.87 -8.24 6.09
CA TRP A 162 11.23 -7.00 6.77
C TRP A 162 12.53 -7.15 7.55
N THR A 163 13.08 -6.02 7.97
CA THR A 163 14.22 -5.95 8.86
C THR A 163 13.78 -5.40 10.21
N GLU A 164 14.13 -6.07 11.28
CA GLU A 164 13.90 -5.61 12.65
C GLU A 164 15.01 -4.63 13.12
N LYS A 165 14.78 -4.00 14.25
CA LYS A 165 15.67 -2.98 14.81
C LYS A 165 17.09 -3.49 15.11
N ASP A 166 17.23 -4.77 15.42
CA ASP A 166 18.52 -5.45 15.65
C ASP A 166 19.23 -5.86 14.34
N ASN A 167 18.69 -5.50 13.18
CA ASN A 167 19.12 -5.87 11.83
C ASN A 167 18.84 -7.34 11.45
N SER A 168 18.04 -8.06 12.21
CA SER A 168 17.54 -9.37 11.78
C SER A 168 16.65 -9.23 10.56
N ILE A 169 16.80 -10.13 9.59
CA ILE A 169 15.89 -10.22 8.45
C ILE A 169 14.82 -11.25 8.79
N MET A 170 13.58 -10.82 8.74
CA MET A 170 12.40 -11.63 9.06
C MET A 170 11.59 -11.94 7.82
N LEU A 171 10.93 -13.10 7.85
CA LEU A 171 10.01 -13.53 6.81
C LEU A 171 8.75 -14.09 7.45
N ALA A 172 7.60 -13.65 6.96
CA ALA A 172 6.31 -14.29 7.22
C ALA A 172 5.69 -14.76 5.91
N SER A 173 4.96 -15.86 5.95
CA SER A 173 4.20 -16.36 4.80
C SER A 173 2.85 -16.92 5.24
N ASN A 174 1.91 -16.98 4.30
CA ASN A 174 0.59 -17.57 4.52
C ASN A 174 0.58 -19.10 4.37
N GLN A 175 1.73 -19.75 4.38
CA GLN A 175 1.78 -21.22 4.47
C GLN A 175 1.18 -21.67 5.80
N GLN A 176 0.15 -22.51 5.71
CA GLN A 176 -0.40 -23.26 6.84
C GLN A 176 0.42 -24.52 7.10
#